data_479d1d0db5eb0ba90130f8aea1425240
#
_entry.id   479d1d0db5eb0ba90130f8aea1425240
#
_cell.length_a   1.000
_cell.length_b   1.000
_cell.length_c   1.000
_cell.angle_alpha   90.00
_cell.angle_beta   90.00
_cell.angle_gamma   90.00
#
_symmetry.space_group_name_H-M   'P 1'
#
loop_
_entity.id
_entity.type
_entity.pdbx_description
1 polymer ?
#
loop_
_entity_poly.entity_id
_entity_poly.type
_entity_poly.pdbx_seq_one_letter_code
_entity_poly.pdbx_strand_id
1 'polypeptide(L)'
;MFDESVATAAEVHVEGQNFYPPMLHDIASARTSVHINQFGFRPGTIGEAFAEALLAKAAEGVHVRLVVDSRGSDPDGSSREFYERLLRGGIDVRVVRATQPRAPTQPVASGGPSRWNLGHLAHIDHRKLVVVDGTIGWVGGAGVEDHFQDGRFHDLFLRVTGPVVSQLQLVFVATYRWLGGDIATDGVDVLFPAFDEMFPGLPAVVLHNAPGSHPITDTIARMLDEARSTLDVVNPYVADRGMIRRIERAARRGVRVRLFVPADANNWACAAAQQHQHRALLDAGVSILEHPAMLHAKAIVRDGEDVIAGTCNLEAWSLRRFFEIDVLVRSRELAAQFDERFSAPAEAVSRPGMALVGARQRLRGAAFAALSPLL
;
A
#
# COMPACT_ATOMS: atom_id res chain seq x y z
N MET A 1 -7.51 13.31 -8.14
CA MET A 1 -6.20 13.49 -7.48
C MET A 1 -6.39 14.59 -6.46
N PHE A 2 -5.88 14.42 -5.25
CA PHE A 2 -5.86 15.51 -4.27
C PHE A 2 -4.80 16.54 -4.64
N ASP A 3 -5.00 17.77 -4.19
CA ASP A 3 -3.96 18.80 -4.24
C ASP A 3 -2.86 18.50 -3.21
N GLU A 4 -1.68 19.09 -3.40
CA GLU A 4 -0.59 18.98 -2.44
C GLU A 4 -1.04 19.56 -1.07
N SER A 5 -0.74 18.83 -0.02
CA SER A 5 -1.02 19.15 1.37
C SER A 5 0.29 19.13 2.16
N VAL A 6 0.22 19.14 3.48
CA VAL A 6 1.40 19.07 4.34
C VAL A 6 1.23 17.98 5.40
N ALA A 7 2.34 17.29 5.71
CA ALA A 7 2.48 16.51 6.91
C ALA A 7 3.25 17.32 7.95
N THR A 8 2.80 17.31 9.20
CA THR A 8 3.57 17.91 10.31
C THR A 8 4.72 17.02 10.74
N ALA A 9 4.54 15.70 10.60
CA ALA A 9 5.60 14.70 10.73
C ALA A 9 5.32 13.51 9.80
N ALA A 10 6.41 12.84 9.40
CA ALA A 10 6.37 11.58 8.67
C ALA A 10 7.48 10.66 9.17
N GLU A 11 7.16 9.39 9.42
CA GLU A 11 8.09 8.40 10.00
C GLU A 11 7.96 7.07 9.27
N VAL A 12 9.10 6.42 8.98
CA VAL A 12 9.16 5.07 8.42
C VAL A 12 9.31 4.06 9.54
N HIS A 13 8.41 3.10 9.63
CA HIS A 13 8.47 1.96 10.54
C HIS A 13 8.63 0.67 9.72
N VAL A 14 9.67 -0.10 10.00
CA VAL A 14 10.04 -1.31 9.24
C VAL A 14 9.89 -2.52 10.14
N GLU A 15 9.37 -3.63 9.63
CA GLU A 15 9.06 -4.87 10.35
C GLU A 15 7.86 -4.78 11.30
N GLY A 16 7.04 -5.85 11.34
CA GLY A 16 5.83 -5.92 12.16
C GLY A 16 6.07 -5.66 13.63
N GLN A 17 7.19 -6.15 14.15
CA GLN A 17 7.60 -5.90 15.54
C GLN A 17 7.85 -4.43 15.86
N ASN A 18 8.09 -3.58 14.87
CA ASN A 18 8.37 -2.16 15.03
C ASN A 18 7.21 -1.25 14.56
N PHE A 19 6.29 -1.71 13.72
CA PHE A 19 5.15 -0.89 13.30
C PHE A 19 3.84 -1.24 14.01
N TYR A 20 3.56 -2.49 14.40
CA TYR A 20 2.32 -2.81 15.11
C TYR A 20 2.24 -2.20 16.52
N PRO A 21 3.29 -2.24 17.36
CA PRO A 21 3.18 -1.65 18.70
C PRO A 21 2.85 -0.15 18.70
N PRO A 22 3.53 0.74 17.94
CA PRO A 22 3.15 2.15 17.91
C PRO A 22 1.80 2.38 17.23
N MET A 23 1.38 1.57 16.25
CA MET A 23 0.04 1.64 15.65
C MET A 23 -1.05 1.29 16.67
N LEU A 24 -0.85 0.24 17.48
CA LEU A 24 -1.74 -0.14 18.58
C LEU A 24 -1.77 0.93 19.67
N HIS A 25 -0.62 1.58 19.94
CA HIS A 25 -0.55 2.70 20.88
C HIS A 25 -1.38 3.91 20.38
N ASP A 26 -1.27 4.27 19.11
CA ASP A 26 -2.08 5.34 18.53
C ASP A 26 -3.57 4.98 18.59
N ILE A 27 -3.96 3.74 18.27
CA ILE A 27 -5.35 3.26 18.42
C ILE A 27 -5.81 3.35 19.88
N ALA A 28 -5.00 2.91 20.84
CA ALA A 28 -5.33 2.97 22.26
C ALA A 28 -5.49 4.41 22.78
N SER A 29 -4.82 5.38 22.15
CA SER A 29 -4.91 6.81 22.50
C SER A 29 -6.11 7.52 21.87
N ALA A 30 -6.86 6.88 20.95
CA ALA A 30 -8.01 7.44 20.26
C ALA A 30 -9.06 8.00 21.22
N ARG A 31 -9.63 9.13 20.86
CA ARG A 31 -10.66 9.83 21.66
C ARG A 31 -12.00 9.94 20.94
N THR A 32 -11.99 10.00 19.62
CA THR A 32 -13.19 10.25 18.82
C THR A 32 -13.44 9.15 17.80
N SER A 33 -12.40 8.74 17.05
CA SER A 33 -12.60 7.76 15.97
C SER A 33 -11.36 6.93 15.68
N VAL A 34 -11.59 5.68 15.29
CA VAL A 34 -10.60 4.79 14.66
C VAL A 34 -11.19 4.23 13.38
N HIS A 35 -10.59 4.57 12.26
CA HIS A 35 -11.01 4.13 10.94
C HIS A 35 -9.92 3.28 10.29
N ILE A 36 -10.25 2.04 9.96
CA ILE A 36 -9.33 1.07 9.38
C ILE A 36 -9.88 0.57 8.05
N ASN A 37 -9.05 0.59 7.02
CA ASN A 37 -9.30 -0.10 5.77
C ASN A 37 -8.16 -1.09 5.53
N GLN A 38 -8.46 -2.39 5.53
CA GLN A 38 -7.48 -3.45 5.44
C GLN A 38 -7.87 -4.52 4.42
N PHE A 39 -6.92 -4.86 3.53
CA PHE A 39 -7.08 -6.03 2.66
C PHE A 39 -7.14 -7.32 3.47
N GLY A 40 -6.12 -7.58 4.30
CA GLY A 40 -6.02 -8.75 5.18
C GLY A 40 -6.14 -8.32 6.64
N PHE A 41 -7.21 -8.73 7.32
CA PHE A 41 -7.42 -8.56 8.75
C PHE A 41 -7.95 -9.90 9.30
N ARG A 42 -7.08 -10.69 9.88
CA ARG A 42 -7.39 -12.08 10.23
C ARG A 42 -7.16 -12.38 11.71
N PRO A 43 -7.89 -13.36 12.27
CA PRO A 43 -7.59 -13.88 13.60
C PRO A 43 -6.16 -14.43 13.62
N GLY A 44 -5.52 -14.33 14.77
CA GLY A 44 -4.13 -14.68 15.03
C GLY A 44 -3.61 -13.80 16.16
N THR A 45 -2.34 -13.89 16.51
CA THR A 45 -1.76 -13.11 17.61
C THR A 45 -1.94 -11.61 17.39
N ILE A 46 -1.62 -11.12 16.20
CA ILE A 46 -1.75 -9.71 15.85
C ILE A 46 -3.20 -9.32 15.64
N GLY A 47 -4.00 -10.15 14.96
CA GLY A 47 -5.42 -9.89 14.77
C GLY A 47 -6.17 -9.77 16.09
N GLU A 48 -5.86 -10.62 17.08
CA GLU A 48 -6.45 -10.55 18.40
C GLU A 48 -6.01 -9.29 19.16
N ALA A 49 -4.73 -8.90 19.10
CA ALA A 49 -4.26 -7.66 19.73
C ALA A 49 -4.97 -6.41 19.16
N PHE A 50 -5.18 -6.37 17.85
CA PHE A 50 -5.98 -5.30 17.22
C PHE A 50 -7.44 -5.37 17.65
N ALA A 51 -8.04 -6.56 17.65
CA ALA A 51 -9.44 -6.75 18.07
C ALA A 51 -9.68 -6.27 19.50
N GLU A 52 -8.80 -6.63 20.44
CA GLU A 52 -8.87 -6.19 21.84
C GLU A 52 -8.79 -4.67 21.96
N ALA A 53 -7.81 -4.03 21.27
CA ALA A 53 -7.65 -2.57 21.28
C ALA A 53 -8.90 -1.86 20.71
N LEU A 54 -9.44 -2.35 19.59
CA LEU A 54 -10.61 -1.77 18.92
C LEU A 54 -11.89 -1.96 19.76
N LEU A 55 -12.08 -3.13 20.36
CA LEU A 55 -13.23 -3.42 21.25
C LEU A 55 -13.18 -2.55 22.51
N ALA A 56 -11.99 -2.35 23.10
CA ALA A 56 -11.82 -1.45 24.23
C ALA A 56 -12.22 -0.02 23.86
N LYS A 57 -11.81 0.49 22.71
CA LYS A 57 -12.17 1.83 22.22
C LYS A 57 -13.66 1.96 21.90
N ALA A 58 -14.27 0.96 21.30
CA ALA A 58 -15.72 0.95 21.07
C ALA A 58 -16.51 0.99 22.40
N ALA A 59 -16.06 0.26 23.43
CA ALA A 59 -16.66 0.29 24.77
C ALA A 59 -16.51 1.67 25.46
N GLU A 60 -15.49 2.45 25.13
CA GLU A 60 -15.30 3.84 25.58
C GLU A 60 -16.16 4.86 24.80
N GLY A 61 -16.89 4.41 23.78
CA GLY A 61 -17.73 5.27 22.94
C GLY A 61 -17.01 5.90 21.74
N VAL A 62 -15.77 5.48 21.45
CA VAL A 62 -15.04 5.89 20.24
C VAL A 62 -15.70 5.25 19.00
N HIS A 63 -15.86 6.00 17.92
CA HIS A 63 -16.40 5.50 16.66
C HIS A 63 -15.39 4.61 15.94
N VAL A 64 -15.52 3.28 16.14
CA VAL A 64 -14.62 2.30 15.49
C VAL A 64 -15.27 1.75 14.24
N ARG A 65 -14.64 1.97 13.07
CA ARG A 65 -15.12 1.51 11.77
C ARG A 65 -14.03 0.75 11.03
N LEU A 66 -14.39 -0.42 10.54
CA LEU A 66 -13.50 -1.33 9.85
C LEU A 66 -14.03 -1.65 8.45
N VAL A 67 -13.26 -1.35 7.42
CA VAL A 67 -13.50 -1.81 6.05
C VAL A 67 -12.50 -2.91 5.74
N VAL A 68 -12.97 -4.06 5.27
CA VAL A 68 -12.12 -5.21 4.90
C VAL A 68 -12.46 -5.74 3.51
N ASP A 69 -11.48 -6.34 2.85
CA ASP A 69 -11.72 -7.07 1.60
C ASP A 69 -12.06 -8.53 1.89
N SER A 70 -13.09 -9.06 1.22
CA SER A 70 -13.56 -10.43 1.44
C SER A 70 -12.54 -11.51 1.08
N ARG A 71 -11.63 -11.25 0.13
CA ARG A 71 -10.60 -12.21 -0.29
C ARG A 71 -9.43 -12.27 0.70
N GLY A 72 -8.97 -11.08 1.15
CA GLY A 72 -7.87 -10.99 2.10
C GLY A 72 -8.27 -11.42 3.51
N SER A 73 -9.46 -11.05 3.95
CA SER A 73 -9.90 -11.16 5.35
C SER A 73 -10.81 -12.36 5.63
N ASP A 74 -11.50 -12.90 4.61
CA ASP A 74 -12.41 -14.06 4.67
C ASP A 74 -13.45 -13.98 5.81
N PRO A 75 -14.22 -12.88 5.93
CA PRO A 75 -15.14 -12.68 7.06
C PRO A 75 -16.35 -13.61 7.06
N ASP A 76 -16.71 -14.14 5.91
CA ASP A 76 -17.86 -15.07 5.75
C ASP A 76 -17.42 -16.55 5.87
N GLY A 77 -16.11 -16.84 5.92
CA GLY A 77 -15.52 -18.16 5.98
C GLY A 77 -14.75 -18.41 7.28
N SER A 78 -13.45 -18.65 7.19
CA SER A 78 -12.59 -19.05 8.32
C SER A 78 -12.48 -18.00 9.43
N SER A 79 -12.72 -16.72 9.12
CA SER A 79 -12.66 -15.60 10.08
C SER A 79 -14.03 -15.18 10.63
N ARG A 80 -15.09 -15.94 10.36
CA ARG A 80 -16.48 -15.54 10.65
C ARG A 80 -16.73 -15.23 12.13
N GLU A 81 -16.35 -16.12 13.03
CA GLU A 81 -16.56 -15.94 14.48
C GLU A 81 -15.83 -14.71 15.02
N PHE A 82 -14.64 -14.45 14.50
CA PHE A 82 -13.84 -13.26 14.82
C PHE A 82 -14.60 -11.99 14.45
N TYR A 83 -15.16 -11.89 13.24
CA TYR A 83 -15.93 -10.73 12.81
C TYR A 83 -17.27 -10.59 13.52
N GLU A 84 -17.96 -11.70 13.83
CA GLU A 84 -19.18 -11.67 14.64
C GLU A 84 -18.92 -11.13 16.06
N ARG A 85 -17.74 -11.39 16.62
CA ARG A 85 -17.32 -10.81 17.92
C ARG A 85 -17.10 -9.30 17.80
N LEU A 86 -16.42 -8.82 16.75
CA LEU A 86 -16.21 -7.40 16.52
C LEU A 86 -17.55 -6.64 16.37
N LEU A 87 -18.47 -7.19 15.57
CA LEU A 87 -19.81 -6.62 15.37
C LEU A 87 -20.59 -6.56 16.68
N ARG A 88 -20.60 -7.64 17.47
CA ARG A 88 -21.28 -7.67 18.77
C ARG A 88 -20.68 -6.69 19.78
N GLY A 89 -19.39 -6.38 19.64
CA GLY A 89 -18.69 -5.40 20.47
C GLY A 89 -18.85 -3.95 20.03
N GLY A 90 -19.72 -3.68 19.03
CA GLY A 90 -20.05 -2.31 18.60
C GLY A 90 -19.15 -1.74 17.50
N ILE A 91 -18.29 -2.56 16.92
CA ILE A 91 -17.47 -2.13 15.75
C ILE A 91 -18.31 -2.23 14.47
N ASP A 92 -18.39 -1.15 13.69
CA ASP A 92 -19.07 -1.20 12.39
C ASP A 92 -18.11 -1.78 11.33
N VAL A 93 -18.40 -3.00 10.89
CA VAL A 93 -17.60 -3.72 9.90
C VAL A 93 -18.28 -3.67 8.53
N ARG A 94 -17.58 -3.20 7.52
CA ARG A 94 -18.02 -3.22 6.11
C ARG A 94 -17.08 -4.08 5.27
N VAL A 95 -17.65 -4.81 4.32
CA VAL A 95 -16.89 -5.79 3.53
C VAL A 95 -16.95 -5.42 2.05
N VAL A 96 -15.79 -5.21 1.44
CA VAL A 96 -15.67 -5.09 -0.02
C VAL A 96 -15.76 -6.48 -0.65
N ARG A 97 -16.68 -6.67 -1.58
CA ARG A 97 -16.89 -7.93 -2.31
C ARG A 97 -16.75 -7.72 -3.81
N ALA A 98 -16.24 -8.71 -4.52
CA ALA A 98 -16.05 -8.66 -5.97
C ALA A 98 -17.34 -8.38 -6.78
N THR A 99 -18.50 -8.68 -6.19
CA THR A 99 -19.83 -8.52 -6.82
C THR A 99 -20.51 -7.21 -6.50
N GLN A 100 -19.85 -6.29 -5.78
CA GLN A 100 -20.47 -5.01 -5.42
C GLN A 100 -20.73 -4.11 -6.64
N PRO A 101 -21.78 -3.26 -6.60
CA PRO A 101 -22.01 -2.26 -7.62
C PRO A 101 -20.82 -1.31 -7.77
N ARG A 102 -20.69 -0.71 -8.95
CA ARG A 102 -19.65 0.25 -9.25
C ARG A 102 -19.66 1.42 -8.25
N ALA A 103 -18.48 1.82 -7.75
CA ALA A 103 -18.37 2.99 -6.88
C ALA A 103 -18.85 4.27 -7.62
N PRO A 104 -19.59 5.18 -6.95
CA PRO A 104 -20.11 6.40 -7.57
C PRO A 104 -19.03 7.32 -8.15
N THR A 105 -17.80 7.24 -7.63
CA THR A 105 -16.65 8.05 -8.04
C THR A 105 -15.96 7.53 -9.30
N GLN A 106 -16.36 6.38 -9.82
CA GLN A 106 -15.78 5.86 -11.07
C GLN A 106 -16.38 6.60 -12.27
N PRO A 107 -15.56 7.20 -13.17
CA PRO A 107 -16.06 7.82 -14.37
C PRO A 107 -16.88 6.81 -15.19
N VAL A 108 -18.04 7.25 -15.65
CA VAL A 108 -18.83 6.46 -16.60
C VAL A 108 -18.02 6.44 -17.89
N ALA A 109 -17.37 5.30 -18.20
CA ALA A 109 -16.81 5.12 -19.52
C ALA A 109 -17.95 5.34 -20.53
N SER A 110 -17.73 6.18 -21.53
CA SER A 110 -18.67 6.51 -22.60
C SER A 110 -18.91 5.30 -23.51
N GLY A 111 -19.61 4.34 -22.98
CA GLY A 111 -20.04 3.11 -23.63
C GLY A 111 -21.01 2.44 -22.66
N GLY A 112 -22.27 2.30 -23.07
CA GLY A 112 -23.34 1.75 -22.25
C GLY A 112 -22.99 0.41 -21.61
N PRO A 113 -23.81 -0.13 -20.70
CA PRO A 113 -23.50 -1.33 -19.94
C PRO A 113 -23.29 -2.51 -20.89
N SER A 114 -22.03 -2.78 -21.22
CA SER A 114 -21.66 -4.01 -21.92
C SER A 114 -21.94 -5.17 -20.99
N ARG A 115 -22.88 -6.04 -21.34
CA ARG A 115 -23.23 -7.28 -20.62
C ARG A 115 -22.02 -8.24 -20.42
N TRP A 116 -20.89 -7.93 -21.06
CA TRP A 116 -19.68 -8.75 -21.09
C TRP A 116 -18.47 -8.09 -20.42
N ASN A 117 -18.68 -6.98 -19.68
CA ASN A 117 -17.59 -6.33 -18.98
C ASN A 117 -17.30 -7.10 -17.66
N LEU A 118 -16.51 -8.18 -17.77
CA LEU A 118 -16.00 -8.98 -16.64
C LEU A 118 -15.12 -8.17 -15.68
N GLY A 119 -14.82 -6.92 -15.98
CA GLY A 119 -14.09 -5.97 -15.12
C GLY A 119 -14.74 -5.74 -13.75
N HIS A 120 -16.05 -6.02 -13.62
CA HIS A 120 -16.76 -5.95 -12.34
C HIS A 120 -16.41 -7.09 -11.38
N LEU A 121 -15.85 -8.19 -11.86
CA LEU A 121 -15.48 -9.35 -11.04
C LEU A 121 -14.16 -9.19 -10.27
N ALA A 122 -13.47 -8.06 -10.44
CA ALA A 122 -12.14 -7.83 -9.91
C ALA A 122 -12.03 -6.58 -9.01
N HIS A 123 -13.09 -6.22 -8.28
CA HIS A 123 -12.97 -5.23 -7.23
C HIS A 123 -12.20 -5.85 -6.06
N ILE A 124 -10.94 -5.50 -5.93
CA ILE A 124 -10.11 -5.82 -4.77
C ILE A 124 -9.75 -4.50 -4.12
N ASP A 125 -10.05 -4.39 -2.83
CA ASP A 125 -9.57 -3.29 -2.01
C ASP A 125 -8.25 -3.71 -1.36
N HIS A 126 -7.16 -3.39 -2.05
CA HIS A 126 -5.82 -3.78 -1.59
C HIS A 126 -5.19 -2.75 -0.64
N ARG A 127 -5.95 -1.73 -0.23
CA ARG A 127 -5.47 -0.69 0.70
C ARG A 127 -5.21 -1.23 2.10
N LYS A 128 -4.27 -0.59 2.78
CA LYS A 128 -3.95 -0.81 4.19
C LYS A 128 -3.72 0.55 4.81
N LEU A 129 -4.74 1.00 5.53
CA LEU A 129 -4.89 2.34 6.04
C LEU A 129 -5.46 2.30 7.45
N VAL A 130 -4.86 3.05 8.37
CA VAL A 130 -5.43 3.36 9.68
C VAL A 130 -5.44 4.87 9.86
N VAL A 131 -6.58 5.41 10.27
CA VAL A 131 -6.72 6.82 10.67
C VAL A 131 -7.25 6.88 12.10
N VAL A 132 -6.55 7.61 12.95
CA VAL A 132 -6.92 7.83 14.35
C VAL A 132 -7.25 9.31 14.54
N ASP A 133 -8.46 9.58 15.06
CA ASP A 133 -8.98 10.93 15.38
C ASP A 133 -8.85 11.96 14.24
N GLY A 134 -8.74 11.51 12.98
CA GLY A 134 -8.51 12.37 11.82
C GLY A 134 -7.15 13.11 11.81
N THR A 135 -6.25 12.81 12.76
CA THR A 135 -4.98 13.52 12.96
C THR A 135 -3.74 12.67 12.75
N ILE A 136 -3.85 11.34 12.90
CA ILE A 136 -2.78 10.37 12.69
C ILE A 136 -3.19 9.41 11.58
N GLY A 137 -2.30 9.18 10.63
CA GLY A 137 -2.51 8.24 9.54
C GLY A 137 -1.38 7.23 9.43
N TRP A 138 -1.70 5.96 9.13
CA TRP A 138 -0.77 4.90 8.83
C TRP A 138 -1.10 4.30 7.46
N VAL A 139 -0.11 4.19 6.60
CA VAL A 139 -0.25 3.57 5.28
C VAL A 139 0.96 2.68 5.01
N GLY A 140 0.75 1.45 4.54
CA GLY A 140 1.86 0.54 4.28
C GLY A 140 1.47 -0.74 3.55
N GLY A 141 2.39 -1.68 3.46
CA GLY A 141 2.20 -2.90 2.68
C GLY A 141 1.58 -4.06 3.45
N ALA A 142 1.71 -4.10 4.78
CA ALA A 142 1.32 -5.25 5.60
C ALA A 142 -0.18 -5.30 5.92
N GLY A 143 -0.73 -6.52 5.94
CA GLY A 143 -2.02 -6.82 6.56
C GLY A 143 -1.93 -6.86 8.09
N VAL A 144 -3.06 -7.07 8.77
CA VAL A 144 -3.10 -7.42 10.19
C VAL A 144 -3.09 -8.95 10.28
N GLU A 145 -1.89 -9.53 10.14
CA GLU A 145 -1.66 -10.98 10.01
C GLU A 145 -0.29 -11.35 10.59
N ASP A 146 -0.18 -12.49 11.27
CA ASP A 146 1.00 -12.89 12.05
C ASP A 146 2.28 -13.01 11.23
N HIS A 147 2.19 -13.38 9.96
CA HIS A 147 3.37 -13.56 9.10
C HIS A 147 4.14 -12.26 8.79
N PHE A 148 3.55 -11.09 9.07
CA PHE A 148 4.27 -9.81 9.00
C PHE A 148 5.05 -9.50 10.27
N GLN A 149 4.73 -10.15 11.40
CA GLN A 149 5.42 -9.94 12.67
C GLN A 149 6.55 -10.94 12.92
N ASP A 150 6.46 -12.13 12.39
CA ASP A 150 7.38 -13.25 12.69
C ASP A 150 8.65 -13.26 11.82
N GLY A 151 8.89 -12.23 11.02
CA GLY A 151 10.07 -12.07 10.17
C GLY A 151 10.01 -12.82 8.83
N ARG A 152 8.92 -13.53 8.53
CA ARG A 152 8.75 -14.18 7.23
C ARG A 152 8.57 -13.16 6.10
N PHE A 153 7.92 -12.04 6.42
CA PHE A 153 7.68 -10.93 5.49
C PHE A 153 8.42 -9.68 5.96
N HIS A 154 9.13 -9.04 5.04
CA HIS A 154 9.80 -7.76 5.25
C HIS A 154 8.94 -6.65 4.66
N ASP A 155 8.35 -5.81 5.50
CA ASP A 155 7.39 -4.77 5.09
C ASP A 155 7.59 -3.48 5.88
N LEU A 156 6.89 -2.42 5.48
CA LEU A 156 6.93 -1.13 6.15
C LEU A 156 5.56 -0.47 6.23
N PHE A 157 5.44 0.45 7.19
CA PHE A 157 4.40 1.47 7.25
C PHE A 157 5.02 2.87 7.34
N LEU A 158 4.36 3.80 6.68
CA LEU A 158 4.56 5.23 6.85
C LEU A 158 3.51 5.75 7.84
N ARG A 159 3.95 6.34 8.94
CA ARG A 159 3.13 7.11 9.88
C ARG A 159 3.20 8.57 9.51
N VAL A 160 2.06 9.24 9.35
CA VAL A 160 1.97 10.65 9.04
C VAL A 160 1.01 11.35 9.99
N THR A 161 1.28 12.63 10.27
CA THR A 161 0.40 13.51 11.03
C THR A 161 0.18 14.83 10.30
N GLY A 162 -0.82 15.60 10.68
CA GLY A 162 -1.11 16.90 10.10
C GLY A 162 -2.15 16.86 8.97
N PRO A 163 -2.31 17.97 8.22
CA PRO A 163 -3.38 18.16 7.24
C PRO A 163 -3.52 17.06 6.18
N VAL A 164 -2.42 16.39 5.80
CA VAL A 164 -2.44 15.26 4.83
C VAL A 164 -3.35 14.12 5.29
N VAL A 165 -3.55 13.98 6.62
CA VAL A 165 -4.42 12.92 7.19
C VAL A 165 -5.87 13.11 6.77
N SER A 166 -6.32 14.36 6.55
CA SER A 166 -7.66 14.63 6.02
C SER A 166 -7.90 13.98 4.65
N GLN A 167 -6.86 13.85 3.81
CA GLN A 167 -6.96 13.15 2.54
C GLN A 167 -7.11 11.64 2.73
N LEU A 168 -6.40 11.05 3.69
CA LEU A 168 -6.56 9.63 4.07
C LEU A 168 -7.97 9.37 4.59
N GLN A 169 -8.45 10.25 5.46
CA GLN A 169 -9.80 10.23 6.01
C GLN A 169 -10.87 10.29 4.91
N LEU A 170 -10.70 11.17 3.92
CA LEU A 170 -11.62 11.27 2.78
C LEU A 170 -11.68 9.98 1.96
N VAL A 171 -10.54 9.32 1.73
CA VAL A 171 -10.49 8.02 1.03
C VAL A 171 -11.24 6.96 1.82
N PHE A 172 -11.05 6.90 3.15
CA PHE A 172 -11.79 5.99 4.02
C PHE A 172 -13.30 6.27 3.97
N VAL A 173 -13.71 7.50 4.23
CA VAL A 173 -15.11 7.92 4.28
C VAL A 173 -15.84 7.63 2.96
N ALA A 174 -15.21 7.93 1.83
CA ALA A 174 -15.80 7.67 0.51
C ALA A 174 -16.05 6.17 0.30
N THR A 175 -15.12 5.32 0.71
CA THR A 175 -15.27 3.85 0.63
C THR A 175 -16.33 3.33 1.58
N TYR A 176 -16.29 3.77 2.84
CA TYR A 176 -17.24 3.38 3.87
C TYR A 176 -18.69 3.73 3.47
N ARG A 177 -18.92 4.94 2.95
CA ARG A 177 -20.22 5.36 2.44
C ARG A 177 -20.66 4.57 1.19
N TRP A 178 -19.74 4.29 0.28
CA TRP A 178 -20.04 3.43 -0.87
C TRP A 178 -20.54 2.05 -0.42
N LEU A 179 -20.05 1.53 0.69
CA LEU A 179 -20.48 0.27 1.31
C LEU A 179 -21.76 0.41 2.15
N GLY A 180 -22.44 1.55 2.07
CA GLY A 180 -23.68 1.81 2.83
C GLY A 180 -23.46 2.16 4.29
N GLY A 181 -22.24 2.55 4.66
CA GLY A 181 -21.95 3.06 6.00
C GLY A 181 -22.52 4.47 6.21
N ASP A 182 -22.96 4.76 7.43
CA ASP A 182 -23.47 6.06 7.83
C ASP A 182 -22.46 6.80 8.71
N ILE A 183 -22.18 8.05 8.36
CA ILE A 183 -21.36 9.00 9.12
C ILE A 183 -22.10 10.28 9.44
N ALA A 184 -23.41 10.33 9.19
CA ALA A 184 -24.21 11.55 9.34
C ALA A 184 -24.29 12.02 10.81
N THR A 185 -24.09 11.14 11.76
CA THR A 185 -24.06 11.44 13.20
C THR A 185 -22.71 12.00 13.66
N ASP A 186 -21.66 11.87 12.86
CA ASP A 186 -20.36 12.41 13.21
C ASP A 186 -20.31 13.88 12.80
N GLY A 187 -19.85 14.76 13.68
CA GLY A 187 -19.58 16.14 13.30
C GLY A 187 -18.45 16.21 12.26
N VAL A 188 -18.52 17.17 11.35
CA VAL A 188 -17.46 17.38 10.35
C VAL A 188 -16.11 17.63 11.06
N ASP A 189 -16.12 18.34 12.17
CA ASP A 189 -14.93 18.65 12.97
C ASP A 189 -14.32 17.41 13.64
N VAL A 190 -15.12 16.37 13.88
CA VAL A 190 -14.64 15.07 14.41
C VAL A 190 -13.94 14.28 13.34
N LEU A 191 -14.50 14.28 12.12
CA LEU A 191 -13.93 13.55 10.96
C LEU A 191 -12.72 14.29 10.37
N PHE A 192 -12.78 15.63 10.37
CA PHE A 192 -11.78 16.52 9.76
C PHE A 192 -11.43 17.63 10.73
N PRO A 193 -10.65 17.34 11.77
CA PRO A 193 -10.24 18.34 12.74
C PRO A 193 -9.41 19.44 12.06
N ALA A 194 -9.56 20.68 12.57
CA ALA A 194 -8.73 21.77 12.11
C ALA A 194 -7.28 21.57 12.57
N PHE A 195 -6.36 21.90 11.69
CA PHE A 195 -4.93 21.92 12.00
C PHE A 195 -4.47 23.36 12.14
N ASP A 196 -3.52 23.59 13.03
CA ASP A 196 -2.92 24.91 13.21
C ASP A 196 -2.06 25.25 11.97
N GLU A 197 -2.38 26.35 11.28
CA GLU A 197 -1.73 26.72 10.01
C GLU A 197 -0.28 27.20 10.18
N MET A 198 0.21 27.34 11.41
CA MET A 198 1.50 27.97 11.72
C MET A 198 2.73 27.06 11.65
N PHE A 199 2.61 25.78 11.30
CA PHE A 199 3.77 24.90 11.23
C PHE A 199 4.28 24.73 9.79
N PRO A 200 5.60 25.00 9.54
CA PRO A 200 6.22 24.58 8.30
C PRO A 200 6.16 23.03 8.26
N GLY A 201 5.31 22.49 7.40
CA GLY A 201 5.16 21.05 7.23
C GLY A 201 5.95 20.55 6.04
N LEU A 202 6.00 19.22 5.93
CA LEU A 202 6.58 18.53 4.79
C LEU A 202 5.54 18.49 3.66
N PRO A 203 5.85 18.92 2.43
CA PRO A 203 4.94 18.75 1.30
C PRO A 203 4.56 17.28 1.15
N ALA A 204 3.27 17.01 1.14
CA ALA A 204 2.75 15.65 1.12
C ALA A 204 1.43 15.56 0.35
N VAL A 205 1.18 14.42 -0.28
CA VAL A 205 -0.10 14.15 -0.95
C VAL A 205 -0.46 12.68 -0.88
N VAL A 206 -1.73 12.40 -0.62
CA VAL A 206 -2.30 11.07 -0.72
C VAL A 206 -2.68 10.79 -2.16
N LEU A 207 -2.21 9.67 -2.66
CA LEU A 207 -2.53 9.16 -3.98
C LEU A 207 -3.37 7.89 -3.82
N HIS A 208 -4.43 7.75 -4.59
CA HIS A 208 -5.22 6.54 -4.59
C HIS A 208 -5.58 6.11 -5.99
N ASN A 209 -5.36 4.83 -6.30
CA ASN A 209 -5.85 4.21 -7.52
C ASN A 209 -7.25 3.63 -7.29
N ALA A 210 -8.05 3.69 -8.34
CA ALA A 210 -9.31 2.99 -8.44
C ALA A 210 -9.52 2.59 -9.92
N PRO A 211 -10.38 1.63 -10.23
CA PRO A 211 -10.68 1.29 -11.61
C PRO A 211 -11.08 2.52 -12.43
N GLY A 212 -10.26 2.88 -13.42
CA GLY A 212 -10.46 4.06 -14.29
C GLY A 212 -9.81 5.36 -13.81
N SER A 213 -9.09 5.35 -12.67
CA SER A 213 -8.33 6.51 -12.17
C SER A 213 -7.03 6.03 -11.52
N HIS A 214 -5.87 6.48 -12.01
CA HIS A 214 -4.58 5.88 -11.69
C HIS A 214 -3.50 6.89 -11.24
N PRO A 215 -3.78 7.81 -10.28
CA PRO A 215 -2.85 8.84 -9.84
C PRO A 215 -1.52 8.28 -9.30
N ILE A 216 -1.55 7.13 -8.61
CA ILE A 216 -0.33 6.47 -8.14
C ILE A 216 0.54 6.07 -9.32
N THR A 217 -0.05 5.41 -10.32
CA THR A 217 0.64 4.94 -11.53
C THR A 217 1.31 6.10 -12.27
N ASP A 218 0.60 7.21 -12.45
CA ASP A 218 1.10 8.39 -13.14
C ASP A 218 2.22 9.08 -12.35
N THR A 219 2.08 9.12 -11.02
CA THR A 219 3.10 9.72 -10.14
C THR A 219 4.38 8.87 -10.11
N ILE A 220 4.25 7.55 -9.95
CA ILE A 220 5.40 6.64 -10.02
C ILE A 220 6.08 6.76 -11.39
N ALA A 221 5.32 6.78 -12.48
CA ALA A 221 5.89 6.93 -13.83
C ALA A 221 6.72 8.23 -13.96
N ARG A 222 6.22 9.36 -13.43
CA ARG A 222 6.97 10.64 -13.40
C ARG A 222 8.22 10.53 -12.53
N MET A 223 8.14 9.96 -11.32
CA MET A 223 9.31 9.80 -10.45
C MET A 223 10.42 9.03 -11.14
N LEU A 224 10.09 7.93 -11.84
CA LEU A 224 11.05 7.12 -12.59
C LEU A 224 11.64 7.88 -13.78
N ASP A 225 10.83 8.65 -14.50
CA ASP A 225 11.28 9.40 -15.68
C ASP A 225 12.12 10.64 -15.30
N GLU A 226 11.84 11.28 -14.17
CA GLU A 226 12.48 12.52 -13.73
C GLU A 226 13.67 12.32 -12.78
N ALA A 227 13.92 11.10 -12.31
CA ALA A 227 15.07 10.77 -11.45
C ALA A 227 16.38 11.24 -12.08
N ARG A 228 17.25 11.90 -11.30
CA ARG A 228 18.49 12.54 -11.74
C ARG A 228 19.76 11.93 -11.17
N SER A 229 19.74 11.47 -9.92
CA SER A 229 20.91 10.98 -9.20
C SER A 229 20.75 9.58 -8.65
N THR A 230 19.66 9.34 -7.90
CA THR A 230 19.43 8.07 -7.20
C THR A 230 17.97 7.66 -7.30
N LEU A 231 17.77 6.34 -7.33
CA LEU A 231 16.44 5.76 -7.36
C LEU A 231 16.47 4.42 -6.64
N ASP A 232 15.80 4.35 -5.50
CA ASP A 232 15.53 3.10 -4.81
C ASP A 232 14.09 2.67 -5.14
N VAL A 233 13.95 1.49 -5.69
CA VAL A 233 12.66 0.88 -6.01
C VAL A 233 12.50 -0.36 -5.15
N VAL A 234 11.53 -0.35 -4.27
CA VAL A 234 11.21 -1.47 -3.37
C VAL A 234 9.84 -1.99 -3.75
N ASN A 235 9.77 -3.21 -4.23
CA ASN A 235 8.48 -3.78 -4.62
C ASN A 235 8.53 -5.32 -4.74
N PRO A 236 7.54 -6.05 -4.22
CA PRO A 236 7.51 -7.51 -4.33
C PRO A 236 7.30 -8.01 -5.76
N TYR A 237 6.57 -7.24 -6.59
CA TYR A 237 6.13 -7.66 -7.91
C TYR A 237 6.37 -6.55 -8.95
N VAL A 238 7.52 -6.59 -9.61
CA VAL A 238 7.87 -5.67 -10.69
C VAL A 238 7.65 -6.37 -12.03
N ALA A 239 6.38 -6.44 -12.47
CA ALA A 239 5.98 -7.19 -13.65
C ALA A 239 5.41 -6.30 -14.78
N ASP A 240 5.05 -5.03 -14.52
CA ASP A 240 4.59 -4.11 -15.55
C ASP A 240 5.73 -3.67 -16.47
N ARG A 241 5.59 -3.99 -17.75
CA ARG A 241 6.62 -3.67 -18.76
C ARG A 241 6.87 -2.16 -18.92
N GLY A 242 5.85 -1.34 -18.66
CA GLY A 242 5.98 0.12 -18.74
C GLY A 242 6.90 0.65 -17.64
N MET A 243 6.70 0.19 -16.41
CA MET A 243 7.52 0.55 -15.26
C MET A 243 8.93 0.01 -15.38
N ILE A 244 9.11 -1.25 -15.81
CA ILE A 244 10.43 -1.85 -16.04
C ILE A 244 11.23 -1.03 -17.06
N ARG A 245 10.64 -0.65 -18.19
CA ARG A 245 11.32 0.19 -19.19
C ARG A 245 11.70 1.59 -18.68
N ARG A 246 10.92 2.14 -17.74
CA ARG A 246 11.26 3.44 -17.11
C ARG A 246 12.45 3.29 -16.17
N ILE A 247 12.47 2.23 -15.36
CA ILE A 247 13.60 1.89 -14.48
C ILE A 247 14.88 1.69 -15.32
N GLU A 248 14.79 0.91 -16.39
CA GLU A 248 15.89 0.70 -17.34
C GLU A 248 16.38 2.02 -17.95
N ARG A 249 15.49 2.89 -18.40
CA ARG A 249 15.85 4.20 -18.95
C ARG A 249 16.50 5.12 -17.91
N ALA A 250 16.03 5.09 -16.65
CA ALA A 250 16.65 5.85 -15.57
C ALA A 250 18.12 5.44 -15.38
N ALA A 251 18.41 4.13 -15.29
CA ALA A 251 19.76 3.61 -15.18
C ALA A 251 20.63 4.00 -16.41
N ARG A 252 20.10 3.88 -17.63
CA ARG A 252 20.81 4.30 -18.87
C ARG A 252 21.10 5.81 -18.94
N ARG A 253 20.34 6.65 -18.21
CA ARG A 253 20.63 8.09 -18.05
C ARG A 253 21.75 8.36 -17.04
N GLY A 254 22.26 7.34 -16.35
CA GLY A 254 23.30 7.46 -15.32
C GLY A 254 22.76 7.61 -13.91
N VAL A 255 21.46 7.42 -13.68
CA VAL A 255 20.87 7.37 -12.34
C VAL A 255 21.34 6.08 -11.66
N ARG A 256 21.82 6.17 -10.42
CA ARG A 256 22.12 5.00 -9.58
C ARG A 256 20.83 4.36 -9.12
N VAL A 257 20.48 3.23 -9.70
CA VAL A 257 19.23 2.53 -9.41
C VAL A 257 19.49 1.28 -8.58
N ARG A 258 18.85 1.18 -7.40
CA ARG A 258 18.73 -0.04 -6.59
C ARG A 258 17.30 -0.57 -6.71
N LEU A 259 17.16 -1.83 -7.08
CA LEU A 259 15.89 -2.52 -7.16
C LEU A 259 15.84 -3.64 -6.13
N PHE A 260 15.05 -3.45 -5.07
CA PHE A 260 14.87 -4.42 -3.99
C PHE A 260 13.65 -5.29 -4.27
N VAL A 261 13.85 -6.61 -4.32
CA VAL A 261 12.82 -7.61 -4.62
C VAL A 261 12.99 -8.82 -3.68
N PRO A 262 11.98 -9.64 -3.45
CA PRO A 262 12.17 -10.88 -2.70
C PRO A 262 12.96 -11.90 -3.53
N ALA A 263 13.84 -12.65 -2.87
CA ALA A 263 14.54 -13.78 -3.50
C ALA A 263 13.57 -14.91 -3.88
N ASP A 264 12.53 -15.09 -3.06
CA ASP A 264 11.46 -16.07 -3.27
C ASP A 264 10.09 -15.39 -3.04
N ALA A 265 9.42 -15.04 -4.12
CA ALA A 265 8.14 -14.34 -4.05
C ALA A 265 6.98 -15.33 -3.94
N ASN A 266 6.01 -15.03 -3.08
CA ASN A 266 4.81 -15.84 -2.89
C ASN A 266 3.88 -15.88 -4.12
N ASN A 267 3.99 -14.92 -5.05
CA ASN A 267 3.35 -14.96 -6.37
C ASN A 267 4.38 -15.41 -7.43
N TRP A 268 4.47 -16.71 -7.66
CA TRP A 268 5.42 -17.32 -8.59
C TRP A 268 5.28 -16.85 -10.06
N ALA A 269 4.07 -16.44 -10.50
CA ALA A 269 3.83 -15.95 -11.85
C ALA A 269 4.43 -14.55 -12.04
N CYS A 270 4.21 -13.64 -11.09
CA CYS A 270 4.85 -12.33 -11.08
C CYS A 270 6.37 -12.46 -10.96
N ALA A 271 6.86 -13.36 -10.08
CA ALA A 271 8.29 -13.63 -9.95
C ALA A 271 8.93 -14.09 -11.27
N ALA A 272 8.30 -15.02 -11.98
CA ALA A 272 8.80 -15.51 -13.27
C ALA A 272 8.81 -14.39 -14.34
N ALA A 273 7.78 -13.56 -14.38
CA ALA A 273 7.71 -12.41 -15.30
C ALA A 273 8.81 -11.38 -14.98
N GLN A 274 9.02 -11.08 -13.71
CA GLN A 274 10.05 -10.15 -13.21
C GLN A 274 11.46 -10.67 -13.54
N GLN A 275 11.78 -11.92 -13.18
CA GLN A 275 13.09 -12.53 -13.42
C GLN A 275 13.46 -12.57 -14.91
N HIS A 276 12.47 -12.68 -15.81
CA HIS A 276 12.71 -12.59 -17.25
C HIS A 276 13.32 -11.23 -17.67
N GLN A 277 13.02 -10.17 -16.94
CA GLN A 277 13.51 -8.81 -17.22
C GLN A 277 14.86 -8.50 -16.54
N HIS A 278 15.33 -9.33 -15.61
CA HIS A 278 16.58 -9.08 -14.89
C HIS A 278 17.76 -8.85 -15.82
N ARG A 279 17.86 -9.60 -16.94
CA ARG A 279 18.94 -9.42 -17.91
C ARG A 279 19.00 -7.99 -18.46
N ALA A 280 17.87 -7.46 -18.91
CA ALA A 280 17.80 -6.11 -19.49
C ALA A 280 18.11 -5.02 -18.44
N LEU A 281 17.62 -5.20 -17.20
CA LEU A 281 17.87 -4.29 -16.08
C LEU A 281 19.35 -4.30 -15.67
N LEU A 282 19.96 -5.47 -15.56
CA LEU A 282 21.39 -5.62 -15.24
C LEU A 282 22.28 -5.03 -16.34
N ASP A 283 21.97 -5.29 -17.62
CA ASP A 283 22.68 -4.72 -18.77
C ASP A 283 22.54 -3.18 -18.84
N ALA A 284 21.50 -2.62 -18.26
CA ALA A 284 21.29 -1.17 -18.13
C ALA A 284 22.03 -0.56 -16.92
N GLY A 285 22.60 -1.37 -16.02
CA GLY A 285 23.31 -0.92 -14.83
C GLY A 285 22.46 -0.83 -13.57
N VAL A 286 21.27 -1.47 -13.53
CA VAL A 286 20.45 -1.56 -12.31
C VAL A 286 21.06 -2.56 -11.34
N SER A 287 21.24 -2.16 -10.08
CA SER A 287 21.60 -3.06 -8.99
C SER A 287 20.33 -3.78 -8.49
N ILE A 288 20.17 -5.04 -8.84
CA ILE A 288 19.05 -5.88 -8.35
C ILE A 288 19.49 -6.53 -7.06
N LEU A 289 18.70 -6.37 -6.00
CA LEU A 289 18.96 -6.83 -4.63
C LEU A 289 17.84 -7.79 -4.22
N GLU A 290 18.14 -9.07 -4.14
CA GLU A 290 17.21 -10.13 -3.77
C GLU A 290 17.25 -10.36 -2.26
N HIS A 291 16.22 -9.89 -1.55
CA HIS A 291 16.09 -10.01 -0.10
C HIS A 291 15.72 -11.45 0.33
N PRO A 292 16.35 -12.03 1.37
CA PRO A 292 16.12 -13.42 1.78
C PRO A 292 14.71 -13.68 2.34
N ALA A 293 14.11 -12.73 3.07
CA ALA A 293 12.69 -12.82 3.45
C ALA A 293 11.77 -12.41 2.29
N MET A 294 10.47 -12.72 2.39
CA MET A 294 9.47 -12.20 1.45
C MET A 294 9.38 -10.68 1.59
N LEU A 295 10.20 -9.94 0.84
CA LEU A 295 10.11 -8.49 0.77
C LEU A 295 8.76 -8.10 0.18
N HIS A 296 7.90 -7.49 1.00
CA HIS A 296 6.54 -7.15 0.61
C HIS A 296 6.26 -5.65 0.65
N ALA A 297 7.20 -4.83 1.10
CA ALA A 297 7.12 -3.37 1.08
C ALA A 297 6.96 -2.81 -0.35
N LYS A 298 6.24 -1.70 -0.49
CA LYS A 298 6.06 -0.95 -1.72
C LYS A 298 6.45 0.50 -1.47
N ALA A 299 7.61 0.88 -1.99
CA ALA A 299 8.12 2.24 -1.86
C ALA A 299 9.06 2.61 -3.00
N ILE A 300 9.17 3.90 -3.28
CA ILE A 300 10.20 4.45 -4.17
C ILE A 300 10.78 5.68 -3.50
N VAL A 301 12.12 5.75 -3.44
CA VAL A 301 12.83 6.95 -3.02
C VAL A 301 13.58 7.52 -4.20
N ARG A 302 13.29 8.78 -4.55
CA ARG A 302 13.90 9.49 -5.66
C ARG A 302 14.82 10.59 -5.16
N ASP A 303 16.06 10.59 -5.63
CA ASP A 303 17.05 11.64 -5.46
C ASP A 303 17.33 12.03 -3.99
N GLY A 304 17.03 11.10 -3.05
CA GLY A 304 17.17 11.32 -1.61
C GLY A 304 16.25 12.42 -1.05
N GLU A 305 15.12 12.65 -1.69
CA GLU A 305 14.18 13.73 -1.32
C GLU A 305 12.72 13.31 -1.38
N ASP A 306 12.26 12.67 -2.48
CA ASP A 306 10.87 12.22 -2.60
C ASP A 306 10.74 10.77 -2.15
N VAL A 307 9.84 10.53 -1.19
CA VAL A 307 9.49 9.20 -0.69
C VAL A 307 8.03 8.94 -0.98
N ILE A 308 7.74 7.93 -1.81
CA ILE A 308 6.39 7.39 -1.95
C ILE A 308 6.36 6.01 -1.32
N ALA A 309 5.37 5.76 -0.47
CA ALA A 309 5.18 4.45 0.15
C ALA A 309 3.69 4.16 0.35
N GLY A 310 3.31 2.87 0.27
CA GLY A 310 1.93 2.45 0.46
C GLY A 310 1.66 1.02 0.03
N THR A 311 0.65 0.83 -0.80
CA THR A 311 0.10 -0.50 -1.09
C THR A 311 0.31 -0.96 -2.53
N CYS A 312 0.70 -0.05 -3.46
CA CYS A 312 0.66 -0.31 -4.89
C CYS A 312 1.84 -1.17 -5.38
N ASN A 313 1.55 -2.34 -5.91
CA ASN A 313 2.53 -3.16 -6.61
C ASN A 313 2.80 -2.63 -8.03
N LEU A 314 4.00 -2.90 -8.55
CA LEU A 314 4.39 -2.54 -9.93
C LEU A 314 3.98 -3.64 -10.93
N GLU A 315 2.73 -4.09 -10.83
CA GLU A 315 2.10 -5.05 -11.73
C GLU A 315 0.74 -4.51 -12.23
N ALA A 316 0.18 -5.14 -13.27
CA ALA A 316 -0.92 -4.54 -14.03
C ALA A 316 -2.22 -4.35 -13.23
N TRP A 317 -2.50 -5.21 -12.26
CA TRP A 317 -3.74 -5.14 -11.49
C TRP A 317 -3.71 -4.02 -10.45
N SER A 318 -2.64 -3.92 -9.66
CA SER A 318 -2.44 -2.81 -8.72
C SER A 318 -2.37 -1.46 -9.42
N LEU A 319 -1.65 -1.40 -10.54
CA LEU A 319 -1.49 -0.16 -11.30
C LEU A 319 -2.79 0.33 -11.95
N ARG A 320 -3.78 -0.57 -12.26
CA ARG A 320 -4.93 -0.18 -13.11
C ARG A 320 -6.30 -0.66 -12.64
N ARG A 321 -6.38 -1.60 -11.69
CA ARG A 321 -7.66 -2.29 -11.38
C ARG A 321 -8.03 -2.30 -9.92
N PHE A 322 -7.03 -2.42 -9.02
CA PHE A 322 -7.29 -2.47 -7.59
C PHE A 322 -7.50 -1.07 -7.00
N PHE A 323 -8.19 -1.03 -5.86
CA PHE A 323 -8.11 0.13 -5.00
C PHE A 323 -6.79 0.06 -4.24
N GLU A 324 -5.94 1.05 -4.45
CA GLU A 324 -4.64 1.19 -3.81
C GLU A 324 -4.50 2.58 -3.17
N ILE A 325 -3.60 2.71 -2.23
CA ILE A 325 -3.32 3.97 -1.55
C ILE A 325 -1.83 4.09 -1.24
N ASP A 326 -1.23 5.19 -1.66
CA ASP A 326 0.14 5.54 -1.35
C ASP A 326 0.21 6.99 -0.85
N VAL A 327 1.22 7.33 -0.08
CA VAL A 327 1.52 8.70 0.33
C VAL A 327 2.88 9.10 -0.24
N LEU A 328 2.91 10.21 -0.97
CA LEU A 328 4.14 10.87 -1.40
C LEU A 328 4.46 11.99 -0.40
N VAL A 329 5.67 11.98 0.14
CA VAL A 329 6.20 13.03 1.02
C VAL A 329 7.52 13.51 0.43
N ARG A 330 7.69 14.83 0.35
CA ARG A 330 8.95 15.45 -0.04
C ARG A 330 9.72 15.87 1.21
N SER A 331 10.75 15.08 1.56
CA SER A 331 11.59 15.32 2.73
C SER A 331 12.92 14.56 2.61
N ARG A 332 14.02 15.30 2.69
CA ARG A 332 15.36 14.68 2.74
C ARG A 332 15.59 13.92 4.03
N GLU A 333 14.99 14.41 5.13
CA GLU A 333 15.07 13.73 6.43
C GLU A 333 14.35 12.38 6.38
N LEU A 334 13.14 12.33 5.81
CA LEU A 334 12.40 11.09 5.63
C LEU A 334 13.13 10.13 4.68
N ALA A 335 13.72 10.64 3.59
CA ALA A 335 14.52 9.82 2.67
C ALA A 335 15.78 9.24 3.35
N ALA A 336 16.46 10.02 4.20
CA ALA A 336 17.58 9.55 5.01
C ALA A 336 17.13 8.49 6.03
N GLN A 337 16.00 8.72 6.71
CA GLN A 337 15.38 7.76 7.63
C GLN A 337 15.00 6.45 6.91
N PHE A 338 14.52 6.55 5.66
CA PHE A 338 14.21 5.39 4.83
C PHE A 338 15.49 4.60 4.49
N ASP A 339 16.56 5.29 4.12
CA ASP A 339 17.83 4.61 3.82
C ASP A 339 18.40 3.91 5.09
N GLU A 340 18.39 4.59 6.23
CA GLU A 340 18.88 4.04 7.51
C GLU A 340 18.08 2.83 7.99
N ARG A 341 16.73 2.91 7.92
CA ARG A 341 15.86 1.90 8.52
C ARG A 341 15.48 0.78 7.56
N PHE A 342 15.49 1.03 6.25
CA PHE A 342 15.09 0.07 5.22
C PHE A 342 16.18 -0.24 4.21
N SER A 343 16.65 0.75 3.39
CA SER A 343 17.47 0.44 2.23
C SER A 343 18.85 -0.14 2.61
N ALA A 344 19.56 0.47 3.55
CA ALA A 344 20.89 0.00 3.95
C ALA A 344 20.85 -1.37 4.68
N PRO A 345 19.95 -1.63 5.64
CA PRO A 345 19.79 -2.96 6.22
C PRO A 345 19.37 -4.03 5.21
N ALA A 346 18.41 -3.71 4.32
CA ALA A 346 17.96 -4.64 3.29
C ALA A 346 19.09 -4.98 2.30
N GLU A 347 19.88 -3.99 1.87
CA GLU A 347 21.04 -4.20 0.99
C GLU A 347 22.08 -5.11 1.64
N ALA A 348 22.37 -4.91 2.94
CA ALA A 348 23.37 -5.68 3.68
C ALA A 348 23.06 -7.20 3.74
N VAL A 349 21.78 -7.59 3.72
CA VAL A 349 21.35 -9.00 3.78
C VAL A 349 20.97 -9.57 2.41
N SER A 350 20.79 -8.72 1.40
CA SER A 350 20.38 -9.13 0.06
C SER A 350 21.55 -9.72 -0.73
N ARG A 351 21.20 -10.66 -1.60
CA ARG A 351 22.15 -11.17 -2.61
C ARG A 351 21.95 -10.42 -3.94
N PRO A 352 22.99 -10.31 -4.79
CA PRO A 352 22.84 -9.76 -6.13
C PRO A 352 21.88 -10.61 -6.96
N GLY A 353 20.90 -9.97 -7.58
CA GLY A 353 20.00 -10.63 -8.52
C GLY A 353 20.72 -11.07 -9.79
N MET A 354 20.31 -12.20 -10.35
CA MET A 354 20.92 -12.79 -11.53
C MET A 354 19.94 -12.94 -12.68
N ALA A 355 20.46 -12.87 -13.88
CA ALA A 355 19.68 -13.18 -15.08
C ALA A 355 19.42 -14.68 -15.20
N LEU A 356 18.25 -15.06 -15.73
CA LEU A 356 17.93 -16.47 -16.03
C LEU A 356 18.90 -17.07 -17.03
N VAL A 357 19.56 -18.19 -16.67
CA VAL A 357 20.59 -18.86 -17.50
C VAL A 357 19.99 -19.99 -18.33
N GLY A 358 19.09 -20.79 -17.77
CA GLY A 358 18.52 -21.97 -18.43
C GLY A 358 17.48 -21.66 -19.51
N ALA A 359 17.53 -22.35 -20.64
CA ALA A 359 16.59 -22.15 -21.75
C ALA A 359 15.11 -22.35 -21.32
N ARG A 360 14.84 -23.37 -20.51
CA ARG A 360 13.48 -23.64 -19.95
C ARG A 360 12.99 -22.51 -19.05
N GLN A 361 13.88 -21.97 -18.19
CA GLN A 361 13.55 -20.86 -17.31
C GLN A 361 13.27 -19.58 -18.11
N ARG A 362 14.09 -19.29 -19.14
CA ARG A 362 13.88 -18.15 -20.05
C ARG A 362 12.57 -18.26 -20.81
N LEU A 363 12.22 -19.45 -21.31
CA LEU A 363 10.96 -19.68 -22.04
C LEU A 363 9.75 -19.48 -21.09
N ARG A 364 9.81 -20.06 -19.89
CA ARG A 364 8.77 -19.87 -18.86
C ARG A 364 8.63 -18.39 -18.49
N GLY A 365 9.74 -17.72 -18.19
CA GLY A 365 9.73 -16.28 -17.86
C GLY A 365 9.16 -15.43 -19.00
N ALA A 366 9.52 -15.72 -20.26
CA ALA A 366 8.97 -15.03 -21.42
C ALA A 366 7.45 -15.21 -21.56
N ALA A 367 6.94 -16.41 -21.31
CA ALA A 367 5.50 -16.70 -21.34
C ALA A 367 4.76 -15.86 -20.28
N PHE A 368 5.24 -15.83 -19.02
CA PHE A 368 4.62 -15.00 -17.98
C PHE A 368 4.82 -13.52 -18.20
N ALA A 369 5.96 -13.08 -18.72
CA ALA A 369 6.16 -11.70 -19.12
C ALA A 369 5.19 -11.30 -20.25
N ALA A 370 4.85 -12.19 -21.16
CA ALA A 370 3.82 -11.94 -22.18
C ALA A 370 2.40 -11.80 -21.57
N LEU A 371 2.14 -12.53 -20.49
CA LEU A 371 0.89 -12.48 -19.74
C LEU A 371 0.86 -11.38 -18.67
N SER A 372 1.92 -10.56 -18.54
CA SER A 372 1.99 -9.51 -17.51
C SER A 372 0.80 -8.54 -17.46
N PRO A 373 0.06 -8.25 -18.56
CA PRO A 373 -1.17 -7.46 -18.48
C PRO A 373 -2.33 -8.16 -17.74
N LEU A 374 -2.18 -9.46 -17.47
CA LEU A 374 -3.16 -10.30 -16.76
C LEU A 374 -2.69 -10.71 -15.35
N LEU A 375 -1.49 -10.28 -14.94
CA LEU A 375 -0.89 -10.53 -13.63
C LEU A 375 -1.07 -9.34 -12.69
#